data_52d9fe5a28166f2f2222154f912e3b42
#
_entry.id   52d9fe5a28166f2f2222154f912e3b42
#
_cell.length_a   1.000
_cell.length_b   1.000
_cell.length_c   1.000
_cell.angle_alpha   90.00
_cell.angle_beta   90.00
_cell.angle_gamma   90.00
#
_symmetry.space_group_name_H-M   'P 1'
#
loop_
_entity.id
_entity.type
_entity.pdbx_description
1 polymer ?
#
loop_
_entity_poly.entity_id
_entity_poly.type
_entity_poly.pdbx_seq_one_letter_code
_entity_poly.pdbx_strand_id
1 'polypeptide(L)'
;AVALGGKPSQIRAYNSCGLWANETANTLPELAHELINDGDYTGVKMRIGRADFNLDLAAVRAVKKAIGDGISLMVDFNQSLSVNEALKRCRVLDQEGLYWIEDPIRHDDYEGCAKIRATIDTPIQIGENLLNSLEMKKAIDAEAGDFYMPDVQRIGGVTGWLRAASLAQANALDLSCHLFPEISCHLLSVSPTRHWLEYVDWFAGVVQEPIQIVDGLAITPDRPGIGISWDEKAVNKYLVS
;
A
#
# COMPACT_ATOMS: atom_id res chain seq x y z
N ALA A 1 15.98 7.16 9.51
CA ALA A 1 16.23 8.21 8.51
C ALA A 1 17.65 8.77 8.65
N VAL A 2 18.06 9.28 9.81
CA VAL A 2 19.36 9.96 10.01
C VAL A 2 20.55 9.07 9.62
N ALA A 3 20.60 7.83 10.05
CA ALA A 3 21.67 6.88 9.70
C ALA A 3 21.78 6.63 8.17
N LEU A 4 20.75 6.95 7.42
CA LEU A 4 20.69 6.82 5.95
C LEU A 4 20.93 8.15 5.22
N GLY A 5 21.40 9.18 5.94
CA GLY A 5 21.71 10.49 5.38
C GLY A 5 20.55 11.45 5.22
N GLY A 6 19.37 11.11 5.74
CA GLY A 6 18.18 11.97 5.71
C GLY A 6 17.82 12.53 7.08
N LYS A 7 16.59 12.95 7.21
CA LYS A 7 15.99 13.45 8.46
C LYS A 7 14.57 12.90 8.62
N PRO A 8 14.06 12.77 9.86
CA PRO A 8 12.65 12.46 10.08
C PRO A 8 11.75 13.45 9.30
N SER A 9 10.68 12.93 8.73
CA SER A 9 9.73 13.72 7.94
C SER A 9 8.29 13.24 8.14
N GLN A 10 7.36 13.97 7.60
CA GLN A 10 5.96 13.59 7.50
C GLN A 10 5.74 12.91 6.16
N ILE A 11 5.08 11.76 6.16
CA ILE A 11 4.81 10.96 4.96
C ILE A 11 3.30 10.81 4.81
N ARG A 12 2.77 11.14 3.64
CA ARG A 12 1.36 10.93 3.32
C ARG A 12 1.01 9.45 3.51
N ALA A 13 -0.04 9.15 4.28
CA ALA A 13 -0.43 7.80 4.58
C ALA A 13 -1.87 7.51 4.13
N TYR A 14 -2.12 6.25 3.75
CA TYR A 14 -3.47 5.72 3.59
C TYR A 14 -3.73 4.62 4.61
N ASN A 15 -4.99 4.51 5.06
CA ASN A 15 -5.38 3.49 6.02
C ASN A 15 -5.74 2.19 5.29
N SER A 16 -5.09 1.09 5.68
CA SER A 16 -5.26 -0.25 5.11
C SER A 16 -5.74 -1.28 6.16
N CYS A 17 -6.20 -0.83 7.34
CA CYS A 17 -6.60 -1.70 8.46
C CYS A 17 -7.94 -2.41 8.28
N GLY A 18 -8.68 -2.15 7.21
CA GLY A 18 -10.04 -2.67 7.04
C GLY A 18 -10.45 -2.78 5.57
N LEU A 19 -11.77 -2.70 5.33
CA LEU A 19 -12.42 -2.81 4.02
C LEU A 19 -12.08 -4.14 3.33
N TRP A 20 -12.31 -5.24 4.05
CA TRP A 20 -12.01 -6.58 3.60
C TRP A 20 -13.00 -7.09 2.55
N ALA A 21 -12.54 -8.00 1.67
CA ALA A 21 -13.36 -8.56 0.61
C ALA A 21 -14.58 -9.41 1.09
N ASN A 22 -14.63 -9.81 2.35
CA ASN A 22 -15.79 -10.50 2.95
C ASN A 22 -16.87 -9.54 3.47
N GLU A 23 -16.58 -8.24 3.57
CA GLU A 23 -17.55 -7.22 3.96
C GLU A 23 -18.55 -6.93 2.83
N THR A 24 -19.69 -6.34 3.17
CA THR A 24 -20.76 -6.05 2.21
C THR A 24 -20.77 -4.58 1.80
N ALA A 25 -21.41 -4.29 0.66
CA ALA A 25 -21.63 -2.90 0.22
C ALA A 25 -22.45 -2.06 1.22
N ASN A 26 -23.15 -2.68 2.18
CA ASN A 26 -23.91 -1.98 3.20
C ASN A 26 -23.05 -1.59 4.42
N THR A 27 -22.03 -2.38 4.77
CA THR A 27 -21.16 -2.16 5.94
C THR A 27 -19.92 -1.35 5.60
N LEU A 28 -19.39 -1.52 4.40
CA LEU A 28 -18.14 -0.86 3.95
C LEU A 28 -18.15 0.67 4.01
N PRO A 29 -19.25 1.39 3.71
CA PRO A 29 -19.28 2.85 3.80
C PRO A 29 -19.01 3.39 5.21
N GLU A 30 -19.59 2.79 6.24
CA GLU A 30 -19.38 3.18 7.64
C GLU A 30 -17.95 2.88 8.08
N LEU A 31 -17.47 1.66 7.79
CA LEU A 31 -16.08 1.26 8.05
C LEU A 31 -15.06 2.20 7.36
N ALA A 32 -15.35 2.64 6.14
CA ALA A 32 -14.48 3.59 5.44
C ALA A 32 -14.41 4.94 6.17
N HIS A 33 -15.53 5.45 6.69
CA HIS A 33 -15.55 6.67 7.50
C HIS A 33 -14.78 6.51 8.81
N GLU A 34 -14.93 5.37 9.49
CA GLU A 34 -14.16 5.08 10.70
C GLU A 34 -12.66 5.10 10.43
N LEU A 35 -12.20 4.42 9.37
CA LEU A 35 -10.80 4.38 8.99
C LEU A 35 -10.23 5.76 8.59
N ILE A 36 -11.02 6.59 7.91
CA ILE A 36 -10.62 7.95 7.55
C ILE A 36 -10.46 8.79 8.81
N ASN A 37 -11.44 8.75 9.70
CA ASN A 37 -11.47 9.60 10.92
C ASN A 37 -10.42 9.18 11.96
N ASP A 38 -9.89 7.97 11.92
CA ASP A 38 -8.86 7.44 12.85
C ASP A 38 -7.49 8.13 12.71
N GLY A 39 -7.38 9.16 11.93
CA GLY A 39 -6.13 9.92 11.74
C GLY A 39 -6.24 10.95 10.62
N ASP A 40 -7.48 11.32 10.27
CA ASP A 40 -7.79 12.27 9.19
C ASP A 40 -7.13 11.90 7.86
N TYR A 41 -7.17 10.58 7.52
CA TYR A 41 -6.57 10.05 6.31
C TYR A 41 -7.20 10.62 5.04
N THR A 42 -6.35 10.90 4.06
CA THR A 42 -6.77 11.33 2.72
C THR A 42 -6.83 10.18 1.71
N GLY A 43 -6.68 8.94 2.17
CA GLY A 43 -6.78 7.73 1.36
C GLY A 43 -7.08 6.50 2.19
N VAL A 44 -7.81 5.56 1.59
CA VAL A 44 -8.10 4.22 2.16
C VAL A 44 -7.95 3.16 1.08
N LYS A 45 -7.52 1.95 1.46
CA LYS A 45 -7.40 0.80 0.57
C LYS A 45 -8.47 -0.24 0.88
N MET A 46 -9.15 -0.73 -0.14
CA MET A 46 -10.20 -1.73 -0.08
C MET A 46 -9.78 -3.00 -0.83
N ARG A 47 -9.96 -4.18 -0.22
CA ARG A 47 -9.69 -5.46 -0.86
C ARG A 47 -10.90 -5.91 -1.66
N ILE A 48 -10.64 -6.33 -2.90
CA ILE A 48 -11.62 -6.85 -3.86
C ILE A 48 -11.11 -8.17 -4.48
N GLY A 49 -11.90 -8.78 -5.35
CA GLY A 49 -11.52 -10.04 -6.00
C GLY A 49 -12.50 -11.18 -5.71
N ARG A 50 -13.73 -10.83 -5.33
CA ARG A 50 -14.81 -11.81 -5.17
C ARG A 50 -15.06 -12.58 -6.47
N ALA A 51 -15.58 -13.80 -6.37
CA ALA A 51 -15.98 -14.60 -7.52
C ALA A 51 -17.01 -13.86 -8.39
N ASP A 52 -18.02 -13.26 -7.76
CA ASP A 52 -18.97 -12.37 -8.44
C ASP A 52 -18.44 -10.93 -8.42
N PHE A 53 -18.00 -10.46 -9.58
CA PHE A 53 -17.48 -9.10 -9.76
C PHE A 53 -18.54 -8.00 -9.49
N ASN A 54 -19.82 -8.29 -9.67
CA ASN A 54 -20.86 -7.29 -9.39
C ASN A 54 -20.89 -6.90 -7.91
N LEU A 55 -20.51 -7.82 -7.02
CA LEU A 55 -20.39 -7.53 -5.59
C LEU A 55 -19.22 -6.60 -5.29
N ASP A 56 -18.07 -6.75 -5.99
CA ASP A 56 -16.94 -5.84 -5.88
C ASP A 56 -17.30 -4.45 -6.40
N LEU A 57 -17.92 -4.39 -7.57
CA LEU A 57 -18.32 -3.12 -8.19
C LEU A 57 -19.34 -2.36 -7.34
N ALA A 58 -20.33 -3.06 -6.78
CA ALA A 58 -21.30 -2.46 -5.88
C ALA A 58 -20.64 -1.91 -4.61
N ALA A 59 -19.68 -2.64 -4.05
CA ALA A 59 -18.92 -2.24 -2.88
C ALA A 59 -18.04 -1.02 -3.15
N VAL A 60 -17.29 -1.01 -4.26
CA VAL A 60 -16.49 0.14 -4.70
C VAL A 60 -17.34 1.39 -4.83
N ARG A 61 -18.48 1.30 -5.52
CA ARG A 61 -19.41 2.43 -5.71
C ARG A 61 -20.00 2.94 -4.40
N ALA A 62 -20.36 2.02 -3.49
CA ALA A 62 -20.90 2.37 -2.18
C ALA A 62 -19.86 3.14 -1.34
N VAL A 63 -18.63 2.65 -1.28
CA VAL A 63 -17.53 3.32 -0.58
C VAL A 63 -17.21 4.66 -1.24
N LYS A 64 -17.00 4.70 -2.56
CA LYS A 64 -16.68 5.95 -3.29
C LYS A 64 -17.73 7.04 -3.07
N LYS A 65 -19.02 6.67 -3.11
CA LYS A 65 -20.13 7.57 -2.82
C LYS A 65 -20.08 8.12 -1.40
N ALA A 66 -19.72 7.29 -0.43
CA ALA A 66 -19.66 7.67 0.98
C ALA A 66 -18.51 8.63 1.26
N ILE A 67 -17.29 8.29 0.82
CA ILE A 67 -16.09 9.08 1.14
C ILE A 67 -15.96 10.36 0.29
N GLY A 68 -16.66 10.44 -0.85
CA GLY A 68 -16.60 11.60 -1.76
C GLY A 68 -15.27 11.73 -2.52
N ASP A 69 -15.14 12.84 -3.26
CA ASP A 69 -13.99 13.03 -4.17
C ASP A 69 -12.73 13.53 -3.45
N GLY A 70 -12.84 13.98 -2.20
CA GLY A 70 -11.70 14.48 -1.41
C GLY A 70 -10.79 13.37 -0.89
N ILE A 71 -11.23 12.11 -0.91
CA ILE A 71 -10.51 10.94 -0.39
C ILE A 71 -10.13 10.01 -1.54
N SER A 72 -8.86 9.62 -1.57
CA SER A 72 -8.36 8.65 -2.54
C SER A 72 -8.81 7.23 -2.16
N LEU A 73 -9.54 6.56 -3.06
CA LEU A 73 -9.88 5.14 -2.91
C LEU A 73 -8.91 4.31 -3.74
N MET A 74 -8.19 3.41 -3.07
CA MET A 74 -7.35 2.39 -3.67
C MET A 74 -8.04 1.05 -3.59
N VAL A 75 -7.85 0.19 -4.59
CA VAL A 75 -8.35 -1.19 -4.55
C VAL A 75 -7.25 -2.20 -4.78
N ASP A 76 -7.35 -3.36 -4.11
CA ASP A 76 -6.34 -4.39 -4.13
C ASP A 76 -6.98 -5.76 -4.41
N PHE A 77 -6.53 -6.41 -5.45
CA PHE A 77 -6.95 -7.76 -5.84
C PHE A 77 -6.14 -8.86 -5.16
N ASN A 78 -5.02 -8.54 -4.52
CA ASN A 78 -4.10 -9.51 -3.90
C ASN A 78 -3.82 -10.70 -4.85
N GLN A 79 -3.54 -10.41 -6.12
CA GLN A 79 -3.16 -11.38 -7.16
C GLN A 79 -4.22 -12.44 -7.49
N SER A 80 -5.49 -12.17 -7.21
CA SER A 80 -6.57 -13.17 -7.29
C SER A 80 -7.05 -13.48 -8.72
N LEU A 81 -6.69 -12.67 -9.72
CA LEU A 81 -7.25 -12.80 -11.06
C LEU A 81 -6.29 -13.46 -12.05
N SER A 82 -6.85 -14.11 -13.08
CA SER A 82 -6.12 -14.38 -14.32
C SER A 82 -5.99 -13.10 -15.17
N VAL A 83 -5.01 -13.04 -16.07
CA VAL A 83 -4.83 -11.89 -16.99
C VAL A 83 -6.12 -11.55 -17.74
N ASN A 84 -6.81 -12.57 -18.26
CA ASN A 84 -8.05 -12.36 -19.04
C ASN A 84 -9.18 -11.78 -18.17
N GLU A 85 -9.28 -12.20 -16.92
CA GLU A 85 -10.29 -11.69 -16.01
C GLU A 85 -9.92 -10.27 -15.53
N ALA A 86 -8.66 -10.01 -15.25
CA ALA A 86 -8.16 -8.69 -14.89
C ALA A 86 -8.40 -7.66 -16.01
N LEU A 87 -8.14 -8.02 -17.27
CA LEU A 87 -8.43 -7.14 -18.42
C LEU A 87 -9.91 -6.75 -18.53
N LYS A 88 -10.83 -7.63 -18.12
CA LYS A 88 -12.26 -7.32 -18.11
C LYS A 88 -12.65 -6.42 -16.94
N ARG A 89 -12.24 -6.82 -15.71
CA ARG A 89 -12.64 -6.13 -14.47
C ARG A 89 -11.98 -4.76 -14.36
N CYS A 90 -10.70 -4.64 -14.67
CA CYS A 90 -9.98 -3.37 -14.58
C CYS A 90 -10.54 -2.33 -15.56
N ARG A 91 -10.98 -2.72 -16.77
CA ARG A 91 -11.66 -1.79 -17.68
C ARG A 91 -12.97 -1.22 -17.13
N VAL A 92 -13.69 -2.01 -16.35
CA VAL A 92 -14.92 -1.52 -15.70
C VAL A 92 -14.58 -0.59 -14.54
N LEU A 93 -13.59 -1.00 -13.71
CA LEU A 93 -13.12 -0.23 -12.56
C LEU A 93 -12.45 1.08 -12.96
N ASP A 94 -11.88 1.17 -14.15
CA ASP A 94 -11.27 2.37 -14.73
C ASP A 94 -12.23 3.58 -14.80
N GLN A 95 -13.53 3.32 -14.77
CA GLN A 95 -14.58 4.35 -14.81
C GLN A 95 -15.06 4.78 -13.41
N GLU A 96 -14.51 4.20 -12.34
CA GLU A 96 -14.99 4.42 -10.97
C GLU A 96 -14.17 5.49 -10.21
N GLY A 97 -13.17 6.11 -10.85
CA GLY A 97 -12.35 7.17 -10.27
C GLY A 97 -11.48 6.69 -9.11
N LEU A 98 -10.89 5.52 -9.25
CA LEU A 98 -9.95 4.93 -8.30
C LEU A 98 -8.59 5.63 -8.40
N TYR A 99 -7.86 5.67 -7.28
CA TYR A 99 -6.52 6.25 -7.26
C TYR A 99 -5.49 5.29 -7.86
N TRP A 100 -5.57 3.99 -7.54
CA TRP A 100 -4.89 2.90 -8.23
C TRP A 100 -5.64 1.58 -8.11
N ILE A 101 -5.29 0.65 -8.97
CA ILE A 101 -5.61 -0.78 -8.86
C ILE A 101 -4.32 -1.53 -8.53
N GLU A 102 -4.31 -2.26 -7.40
CA GLU A 102 -3.14 -2.96 -6.87
C GLU A 102 -3.19 -4.43 -7.18
N ASP A 103 -2.03 -4.99 -7.56
CA ASP A 103 -1.75 -6.42 -7.75
C ASP A 103 -2.91 -7.21 -8.38
N PRO A 104 -3.40 -6.86 -9.59
CA PRO A 104 -4.56 -7.53 -10.17
C PRO A 104 -4.34 -9.01 -10.47
N ILE A 105 -3.09 -9.41 -10.80
CA ILE A 105 -2.67 -10.77 -11.17
C ILE A 105 -1.40 -11.16 -10.41
N ARG A 106 -0.93 -12.39 -10.60
CA ARG A 106 0.32 -12.87 -10.01
C ARG A 106 1.47 -11.90 -10.24
N HIS A 107 2.22 -11.65 -9.18
CA HIS A 107 3.31 -10.67 -9.10
C HIS A 107 4.48 -10.92 -10.08
N ASP A 108 4.68 -12.17 -10.50
CA ASP A 108 5.77 -12.59 -11.38
C ASP A 108 5.39 -12.59 -12.88
N ASP A 109 4.13 -12.29 -13.22
CA ASP A 109 3.68 -12.12 -14.62
C ASP A 109 3.76 -10.63 -15.04
N TYR A 110 4.99 -10.14 -15.22
CA TYR A 110 5.22 -8.73 -15.58
C TYR A 110 4.63 -8.37 -16.95
N GLU A 111 4.64 -9.30 -17.92
CA GLU A 111 4.03 -9.08 -19.23
C GLU A 111 2.50 -8.98 -19.14
N GLY A 112 1.89 -9.79 -18.28
CA GLY A 112 0.46 -9.71 -17.99
C GLY A 112 0.08 -8.39 -17.32
N CYS A 113 0.85 -7.95 -16.34
CA CYS A 113 0.67 -6.64 -15.69
C CYS A 113 0.80 -5.50 -16.69
N ALA A 114 1.82 -5.50 -17.55
CA ALA A 114 2.02 -4.51 -18.60
C ALA A 114 0.83 -4.44 -19.59
N LYS A 115 0.27 -5.60 -19.97
CA LYS A 115 -0.95 -5.64 -20.81
C LYS A 115 -2.16 -4.99 -20.12
N ILE A 116 -2.35 -5.25 -18.83
CA ILE A 116 -3.46 -4.65 -18.06
C ILE A 116 -3.26 -3.14 -18.00
N ARG A 117 -2.07 -2.69 -17.56
CA ARG A 117 -1.69 -1.29 -17.48
C ARG A 117 -1.93 -0.54 -18.79
N ALA A 118 -1.55 -1.11 -19.94
CA ALA A 118 -1.72 -0.50 -21.25
C ALA A 118 -3.18 -0.36 -21.73
N THR A 119 -4.16 -0.90 -20.99
CA THR A 119 -5.60 -0.92 -21.40
C THR A 119 -6.51 -0.04 -20.57
N ILE A 120 -6.00 0.64 -19.55
CA ILE A 120 -6.73 1.49 -18.60
C ILE A 120 -5.95 2.75 -18.30
N ASP A 121 -6.64 3.79 -17.87
CA ASP A 121 -6.05 5.07 -17.44
C ASP A 121 -5.77 5.08 -15.92
N THR A 122 -6.52 4.30 -15.14
CA THR A 122 -6.28 4.13 -13.70
C THR A 122 -4.91 3.50 -13.46
N PRO A 123 -4.02 4.11 -12.65
CA PRO A 123 -2.70 3.58 -12.41
C PRO A 123 -2.71 2.17 -11.82
N ILE A 124 -1.77 1.35 -12.24
CA ILE A 124 -1.50 0.02 -11.67
C ILE A 124 -0.36 0.14 -10.64
N GLN A 125 -0.62 -0.28 -9.39
CA GLN A 125 0.40 -0.42 -8.36
C GLN A 125 0.79 -1.89 -8.17
N ILE A 126 2.08 -2.16 -8.13
CA ILE A 126 2.65 -3.49 -7.88
C ILE A 126 3.87 -3.39 -6.97
N GLY A 127 4.31 -4.50 -6.42
CA GLY A 127 5.65 -4.54 -5.83
C GLY A 127 5.77 -5.18 -4.47
N GLU A 128 4.69 -5.46 -3.77
CA GLU A 128 4.74 -6.07 -2.43
C GLU A 128 5.51 -7.40 -2.39
N ASN A 129 5.50 -8.15 -3.49
CA ASN A 129 6.11 -9.47 -3.58
C ASN A 129 7.48 -9.48 -4.30
N LEU A 130 8.06 -8.34 -4.62
CA LEU A 130 9.40 -8.24 -5.21
C LEU A 130 10.46 -8.63 -4.18
N LEU A 131 11.26 -9.64 -4.48
CA LEU A 131 12.24 -10.21 -3.55
C LEU A 131 13.60 -9.48 -3.56
N ASN A 132 13.85 -8.68 -4.57
CA ASN A 132 15.09 -7.92 -4.70
C ASN A 132 15.00 -6.85 -5.80
N SER A 133 16.01 -5.98 -5.85
CA SER A 133 16.08 -4.90 -6.84
C SER A 133 16.20 -5.38 -8.30
N LEU A 134 16.67 -6.60 -8.55
CA LEU A 134 16.75 -7.15 -9.92
C LEU A 134 15.36 -7.54 -10.43
N GLU A 135 14.50 -8.07 -9.58
CA GLU A 135 13.09 -8.31 -9.92
C GLU A 135 12.35 -7.00 -10.18
N MET A 136 12.56 -5.99 -9.31
CA MET A 136 12.00 -4.66 -9.55
C MET A 136 12.47 -4.09 -10.89
N LYS A 137 13.75 -4.24 -11.24
CA LYS A 137 14.28 -3.79 -12.54
C LYS A 137 13.58 -4.49 -13.70
N LYS A 138 13.33 -5.81 -13.61
CA LYS A 138 12.59 -6.57 -14.64
C LYS A 138 11.15 -6.07 -14.78
N ALA A 139 10.48 -5.81 -13.66
CA ALA A 139 9.13 -5.27 -13.66
C ALA A 139 9.08 -3.87 -14.30
N ILE A 140 10.06 -3.02 -14.00
CA ILE A 140 10.20 -1.69 -14.63
C ILE A 140 10.46 -1.82 -16.13
N ASP A 141 11.39 -2.68 -16.56
CA ASP A 141 11.72 -2.89 -17.97
C ASP A 141 10.54 -3.43 -18.79
N ALA A 142 9.67 -4.21 -18.15
CA ALA A 142 8.44 -4.70 -18.74
C ALA A 142 7.30 -3.67 -18.71
N GLU A 143 7.49 -2.51 -18.10
CA GLU A 143 6.45 -1.50 -17.87
C GLU A 143 5.23 -2.05 -17.11
N ALA A 144 5.48 -2.93 -16.13
CA ALA A 144 4.45 -3.70 -15.44
C ALA A 144 3.56 -2.88 -14.48
N GLY A 145 4.01 -1.72 -14.02
CA GLY A 145 3.26 -0.85 -13.11
C GLY A 145 3.58 0.63 -13.30
N ASP A 146 2.67 1.47 -12.84
CA ASP A 146 2.83 2.92 -12.78
C ASP A 146 3.45 3.35 -11.44
N PHE A 147 3.04 2.67 -10.36
CA PHE A 147 3.55 2.86 -9.00
C PHE A 147 4.15 1.58 -8.47
N TYR A 148 5.17 1.71 -7.62
CA TYR A 148 5.85 0.59 -7.00
C TYR A 148 5.80 0.68 -5.48
N MET A 149 5.50 -0.47 -4.81
CA MET A 149 5.38 -0.54 -3.36
C MET A 149 6.16 -1.72 -2.76
N PRO A 150 7.49 -1.69 -2.76
CA PRO A 150 8.27 -2.78 -2.19
C PRO A 150 7.97 -2.97 -0.70
N ASP A 151 7.96 -4.23 -0.27
CA ASP A 151 7.95 -4.62 1.13
C ASP A 151 9.38 -4.66 1.65
N VAL A 152 9.65 -3.99 2.78
CA VAL A 152 11.00 -3.92 3.33
C VAL A 152 11.57 -5.29 3.71
N GLN A 153 10.73 -6.22 4.14
CA GLN A 153 11.15 -7.59 4.48
C GLN A 153 11.53 -8.38 3.23
N ARG A 154 10.68 -8.30 2.20
CA ARG A 154 10.83 -9.09 0.97
C ARG A 154 11.91 -8.54 0.06
N ILE A 155 12.02 -7.23 -0.10
CA ILE A 155 12.98 -6.58 -1.01
C ILE A 155 14.46 -6.72 -0.57
N GLY A 156 14.72 -7.31 0.60
CA GLY A 156 16.08 -7.49 1.14
C GLY A 156 16.48 -6.46 2.19
N GLY A 157 15.52 -6.04 3.01
CA GLY A 157 15.73 -5.11 4.13
C GLY A 157 16.07 -3.70 3.67
N VAL A 158 16.68 -2.92 4.56
CA VAL A 158 17.08 -1.54 4.31
C VAL A 158 17.95 -1.40 3.06
N THR A 159 18.93 -2.30 2.88
CA THR A 159 19.86 -2.25 1.73
C THR A 159 19.13 -2.51 0.41
N GLY A 160 18.21 -3.48 0.40
CA GLY A 160 17.36 -3.78 -0.77
C GLY A 160 16.46 -2.60 -1.11
N TRP A 161 15.85 -1.99 -0.09
CA TRP A 161 15.01 -0.80 -0.26
C TRP A 161 15.77 0.37 -0.91
N LEU A 162 16.97 0.70 -0.42
CA LEU A 162 17.75 1.81 -0.97
C LEU A 162 18.10 1.60 -2.45
N ARG A 163 18.35 0.34 -2.86
CA ARG A 163 18.54 -0.01 -4.29
C ARG A 163 17.23 0.16 -5.07
N ALA A 164 16.11 -0.28 -4.51
CA ALA A 164 14.79 -0.09 -5.11
C ALA A 164 14.44 1.40 -5.26
N ALA A 165 14.68 2.20 -4.23
CA ALA A 165 14.47 3.66 -4.28
C ALA A 165 15.34 4.35 -5.34
N SER A 166 16.59 3.90 -5.51
CA SER A 166 17.48 4.42 -6.57
C SER A 166 16.98 4.05 -7.98
N LEU A 167 16.42 2.83 -8.15
CA LEU A 167 15.80 2.42 -9.41
C LEU A 167 14.52 3.23 -9.70
N ALA A 168 13.66 3.43 -8.71
CA ALA A 168 12.48 4.26 -8.84
C ALA A 168 12.85 5.69 -9.27
N GLN A 169 13.82 6.30 -8.59
CA GLN A 169 14.31 7.63 -8.94
C GLN A 169 14.86 7.71 -10.37
N ALA A 170 15.68 6.74 -10.78
CA ALA A 170 16.29 6.72 -12.11
C ALA A 170 15.26 6.59 -13.24
N ASN A 171 14.08 6.06 -12.96
CA ASN A 171 12.99 5.86 -13.91
C ASN A 171 11.81 6.84 -13.68
N ALA A 172 11.95 7.82 -12.79
CA ALA A 172 10.91 8.79 -12.43
C ALA A 172 9.58 8.11 -11.97
N LEU A 173 9.70 7.03 -11.20
CA LEU A 173 8.57 6.25 -10.70
C LEU A 173 8.30 6.57 -9.22
N ASP A 174 7.05 6.70 -8.88
CA ASP A 174 6.60 6.92 -7.51
C ASP A 174 6.74 5.64 -6.67
N LEU A 175 7.28 5.80 -5.45
CA LEU A 175 7.60 4.71 -4.54
C LEU A 175 6.78 4.81 -3.26
N SER A 176 5.82 3.91 -3.10
CA SER A 176 5.08 3.66 -1.86
C SER A 176 5.75 2.56 -1.03
N CYS A 177 5.21 2.22 0.13
CA CYS A 177 5.64 1.04 0.87
C CYS A 177 4.49 0.05 1.04
N HIS A 178 4.84 -1.24 1.14
CA HIS A 178 3.96 -2.27 1.66
C HIS A 178 4.29 -2.52 3.12
N LEU A 179 3.29 -2.43 4.01
CA LEU A 179 3.37 -2.75 5.43
C LEU A 179 4.51 -2.08 6.22
N PHE A 180 4.71 -2.54 7.45
CA PHE A 180 5.78 -2.13 8.37
C PHE A 180 5.94 -0.62 8.50
N PRO A 181 4.86 0.14 8.83
CA PRO A 181 4.88 1.60 8.85
C PRO A 181 5.99 2.16 9.73
N GLU A 182 6.35 1.47 10.84
CA GLU A 182 7.38 1.87 11.80
C GLU A 182 8.79 1.90 11.19
N ILE A 183 9.06 1.07 10.18
CA ILE A 183 10.34 1.03 9.45
C ILE A 183 10.21 1.84 8.16
N SER A 184 9.11 1.64 7.46
CA SER A 184 8.86 2.21 6.14
C SER A 184 8.83 3.75 6.16
N CYS A 185 8.37 4.38 7.24
CA CYS A 185 8.40 5.83 7.39
C CYS A 185 9.85 6.40 7.34
N HIS A 186 10.83 5.69 7.92
CA HIS A 186 12.24 6.09 7.82
C HIS A 186 12.80 5.91 6.42
N LEU A 187 12.41 4.85 5.73
CA LEU A 187 12.86 4.53 4.39
C LEU A 187 12.27 5.50 3.35
N LEU A 188 10.98 5.80 3.47
CA LEU A 188 10.32 6.81 2.64
C LEU A 188 10.89 8.22 2.90
N SER A 189 11.29 8.52 4.14
CA SER A 189 11.95 9.81 4.46
C SER A 189 13.23 10.06 3.66
N VAL A 190 13.90 9.00 3.19
CA VAL A 190 15.13 9.09 2.38
C VAL A 190 14.92 8.70 0.92
N SER A 191 13.69 8.36 0.53
CA SER A 191 13.35 7.99 -0.85
C SER A 191 13.00 9.24 -1.66
N PRO A 192 13.73 9.56 -2.75
CA PRO A 192 13.50 10.79 -3.50
C PRO A 192 12.12 10.90 -4.15
N THR A 193 11.57 9.77 -4.61
CA THR A 193 10.26 9.67 -5.26
C THR A 193 9.21 9.09 -4.32
N ARG A 194 9.34 9.36 -3.01
CA ARG A 194 8.37 8.87 -2.03
C ARG A 194 6.95 9.27 -2.37
N HIS A 195 6.03 8.31 -2.24
CA HIS A 195 4.62 8.49 -2.55
C HIS A 195 3.77 8.30 -1.29
N TRP A 196 3.21 7.11 -1.06
CA TRP A 196 2.38 6.84 0.10
C TRP A 196 3.02 5.87 1.08
N LEU A 197 2.71 6.04 2.34
CA LEU A 197 2.91 5.04 3.37
C LEU A 197 1.62 4.24 3.56
N GLU A 198 1.70 2.92 3.45
CA GLU A 198 0.63 2.02 3.87
C GLU A 198 0.60 1.93 5.39
N TYR A 199 -0.49 2.37 6.00
CA TYR A 199 -0.68 2.23 7.43
C TYR A 199 -1.47 0.97 7.75
N VAL A 200 -0.89 0.16 8.65
CA VAL A 200 -1.54 -0.96 9.34
C VAL A 200 -1.13 -0.92 10.81
N ASP A 201 -2.05 -1.28 11.70
CA ASP A 201 -1.88 -1.18 13.15
C ASP A 201 -1.36 -2.45 13.83
N TRP A 202 -0.82 -3.40 13.05
CA TRP A 202 -0.50 -4.74 13.54
C TRP A 202 0.48 -4.77 14.72
N PHE A 203 1.38 -3.82 14.82
CA PHE A 203 2.32 -3.70 15.93
C PHE A 203 1.85 -2.78 17.05
N ALA A 204 0.78 -2.01 16.86
CA ALA A 204 0.30 -1.03 17.84
C ALA A 204 0.04 -1.65 19.22
N GLY A 205 -0.43 -2.90 19.27
CA GLY A 205 -0.72 -3.62 20.51
C GLY A 205 0.50 -4.16 21.27
N VAL A 206 1.73 -4.10 20.69
CA VAL A 206 2.95 -4.67 21.29
C VAL A 206 4.11 -3.69 21.38
N VAL A 207 3.92 -2.45 20.98
CA VAL A 207 4.89 -1.35 21.11
C VAL A 207 4.41 -0.33 22.12
N GLN A 208 5.34 0.32 22.83
CA GLN A 208 5.02 1.33 23.83
C GLN A 208 4.46 2.61 23.19
N GLU A 209 5.00 2.97 22.04
CA GLU A 209 4.64 4.17 21.31
C GLU A 209 4.48 3.84 19.82
N PRO A 210 3.26 3.52 19.37
CA PRO A 210 2.95 3.28 17.96
C PRO A 210 3.30 4.50 17.09
N ILE A 211 3.47 4.27 15.79
CA ILE A 211 3.62 5.36 14.82
C ILE A 211 2.39 6.26 14.88
N GLN A 212 2.62 7.57 14.93
CA GLN A 212 1.54 8.54 14.99
C GLN A 212 1.12 8.95 13.58
N ILE A 213 -0.18 9.05 13.39
CA ILE A 213 -0.78 9.65 12.21
C ILE A 213 -1.44 10.95 12.64
N VAL A 214 -1.10 12.05 11.99
CA VAL A 214 -1.64 13.38 12.24
C VAL A 214 -2.01 14.01 10.90
N ASP A 215 -3.25 14.41 10.74
CA ASP A 215 -3.77 15.01 9.50
C ASP A 215 -3.46 14.13 8.25
N GLY A 216 -3.60 12.81 8.38
CA GLY A 216 -3.29 11.84 7.32
C GLY A 216 -1.81 11.65 7.01
N LEU A 217 -0.92 12.17 7.85
CA LEU A 217 0.52 12.07 7.70
C LEU A 217 1.13 11.19 8.79
N ALA A 218 1.90 10.19 8.38
CA ALA A 218 2.71 9.39 9.29
C ALA A 218 3.93 10.21 9.75
N ILE A 219 4.07 10.36 11.07
CA ILE A 219 5.15 11.11 11.67
C ILE A 219 6.34 10.20 11.92
N THR A 220 7.41 10.36 11.15
CA THR A 220 8.63 9.57 11.35
C THR A 220 9.25 9.87 12.71
N PRO A 221 9.43 8.86 13.60
CA PRO A 221 9.99 9.09 14.93
C PRO A 221 11.41 9.68 14.88
N ASP A 222 11.69 10.69 15.73
CA ASP A 222 13.02 11.22 15.93
C ASP A 222 13.61 10.67 17.25
N ARG A 223 13.76 9.34 17.29
CA ARG A 223 14.29 8.56 18.40
C ARG A 223 15.39 7.62 17.92
N PRO A 224 16.31 7.15 18.79
CA PRO A 224 17.35 6.19 18.41
C PRO A 224 16.80 4.92 17.77
N GLY A 225 17.54 4.36 16.82
CA GLY A 225 17.14 3.16 16.07
C GLY A 225 16.02 3.46 15.08
N ILE A 226 15.00 2.61 15.07
CA ILE A 226 13.75 2.77 14.31
C ILE A 226 12.65 3.44 15.14
N GLY A 227 12.97 3.90 16.34
CA GLY A 227 12.04 4.58 17.22
C GLY A 227 11.00 3.68 17.91
N ILE A 228 11.17 2.36 17.89
CA ILE A 228 10.29 1.39 18.54
C ILE A 228 10.87 0.98 19.90
N SER A 229 10.00 0.89 20.90
CA SER A 229 10.26 0.21 22.19
C SER A 229 9.15 -0.81 22.41
N TRP A 230 9.53 -2.06 22.72
CA TRP A 230 8.53 -3.11 22.95
C TRP A 230 7.84 -2.91 24.31
N ASP A 231 6.53 -3.15 24.35
CA ASP A 231 5.83 -3.40 25.61
C ASP A 231 6.02 -4.88 25.97
N GLU A 232 6.99 -5.15 26.84
CA GLU A 232 7.34 -6.50 27.27
C GLU A 232 6.16 -7.25 27.89
N LYS A 233 5.23 -6.54 28.56
CA LYS A 233 4.02 -7.16 29.13
C LYS A 233 3.07 -7.60 28.04
N ALA A 234 2.90 -6.78 27.02
CA ALA A 234 2.04 -7.11 25.88
C ALA A 234 2.68 -8.23 25.04
N VAL A 235 3.98 -8.18 24.76
CA VAL A 235 4.72 -9.22 24.03
C VAL A 235 4.59 -10.57 24.74
N ASN A 236 4.74 -10.62 26.06
CA ASN A 236 4.64 -11.85 26.84
C ASN A 236 3.25 -12.54 26.74
N LYS A 237 2.19 -11.84 26.37
CA LYS A 237 0.87 -12.44 26.14
C LYS A 237 0.82 -13.31 24.88
N TYR A 238 1.75 -13.10 23.96
CA TYR A 238 1.83 -13.81 22.67
C TYR A 238 2.93 -14.86 22.63
N LEU A 239 3.66 -15.07 23.76
CA LEU A 239 4.64 -16.15 23.83
C LEU A 239 3.93 -17.50 23.74
N VAL A 240 4.30 -18.28 22.73
CA VAL A 240 3.93 -19.70 22.61
C VAL A 240 4.95 -20.53 23.35
N SER A 241 4.46 -21.39 24.26
CA SER A 241 5.26 -22.35 25.03
C SER A 241 5.65 -23.56 24.18
#